data_ffabdae60d77ed0b925cee1b4b1e476e
#
_entry.id   ffabdae60d77ed0b925cee1b4b1e476e
#
_cell.length_a   1.000
_cell.length_b   1.000
_cell.length_c   1.000
_cell.angle_alpha   90.00
_cell.angle_beta   90.00
_cell.angle_gamma   90.00
#
_symmetry.space_group_name_H-M   'P 1'
#
loop_
_entity.id
_entity.type
_entity.pdbx_description
1 polymer ?
#
loop_
_entity_poly.entity_id
_entity_poly.type
_entity_poly.pdbx_seq_one_letter_code
_entity_poly.pdbx_strand_id
1 'polypeptide(L)'
;IYDDHGDAGYDFIIAGLKADVKTAVNGAAYMNPWLKVPAQYKKDQKKIDNCDIFIACYYNSRKSLAYIQGWVTKETLMNREKERIPLNKGGFGPWNYIVKKEEFKNIQDLALTHTK
;
A
#
# COMPACT_ATOMS: atom_id res chain seq x y z
N ILE A 1 5.10 -20.18 -1.56
CA ILE A 1 6.01 -20.38 -0.46
C ILE A 1 6.33 -19.10 0.24
N TYR A 2 6.20 -19.15 1.48
CA TYR A 2 6.60 -18.00 2.28
C TYR A 2 8.10 -18.05 2.47
N ASP A 3 8.76 -16.97 2.19
CA ASP A 3 10.12 -16.89 2.58
C ASP A 3 10.33 -15.54 3.26
N ASP A 4 11.49 -15.30 3.74
CA ASP A 4 11.74 -14.24 4.67
C ASP A 4 12.01 -12.91 4.00
N HIS A 5 11.19 -12.55 3.03
CA HIS A 5 11.35 -11.30 2.31
C HIS A 5 10.98 -10.07 3.10
N GLY A 6 10.44 -10.23 4.31
CA GLY A 6 10.10 -9.08 5.14
C GLY A 6 11.25 -8.11 5.32
N ASP A 7 12.47 -8.64 5.42
CA ASP A 7 13.65 -7.80 5.60
C ASP A 7 14.08 -7.10 4.32
N ALA A 8 13.66 -7.59 3.17
CA ALA A 8 13.98 -6.96 1.90
C ALA A 8 13.12 -5.73 1.61
N GLY A 9 12.02 -5.56 2.35
CA GLY A 9 11.17 -4.39 2.22
C GLY A 9 10.08 -4.50 1.17
N TYR A 10 9.94 -5.66 0.51
CA TYR A 10 8.86 -5.89 -0.43
C TYR A 10 8.28 -7.28 -0.21
N ASP A 11 7.02 -7.47 -0.66
CA ASP A 11 6.32 -8.74 -0.45
C ASP A 11 6.53 -9.72 -1.59
N PHE A 12 6.53 -9.24 -2.83
CA PHE A 12 6.73 -10.13 -3.98
C PHE A 12 7.10 -9.30 -5.21
N ILE A 13 7.44 -10.01 -6.27
CA ILE A 13 7.77 -9.39 -7.55
C ILE A 13 6.65 -9.70 -8.54
N ILE A 14 6.12 -8.67 -9.19
CA ILE A 14 5.10 -8.82 -10.21
C ILE A 14 5.50 -8.01 -11.43
N ALA A 15 5.48 -8.63 -12.60
CA ALA A 15 5.88 -7.99 -13.85
C ALA A 15 7.26 -7.34 -13.77
N GLY A 16 8.17 -7.96 -13.00
CA GLY A 16 9.52 -7.45 -12.81
C GLY A 16 9.65 -6.35 -11.78
N LEU A 17 8.57 -5.96 -11.13
CA LEU A 17 8.57 -4.87 -10.16
C LEU A 17 8.45 -5.40 -8.74
N LYS A 18 9.19 -4.80 -7.82
CA LYS A 18 9.10 -5.13 -6.40
C LYS A 18 7.86 -4.47 -5.82
N ALA A 19 6.94 -5.27 -5.34
CA ALA A 19 5.65 -4.81 -4.87
C ALA A 19 5.48 -5.02 -3.37
N ASP A 20 4.92 -4.02 -2.70
CA ASP A 20 4.49 -4.12 -1.32
C ASP A 20 2.96 -4.05 -1.30
N VAL A 21 2.33 -4.98 -0.60
CA VAL A 21 0.88 -5.03 -0.51
C VAL A 21 0.44 -4.48 0.84
N LYS A 22 -0.45 -3.50 0.80
CA LYS A 22 -1.04 -2.94 2.01
C LYS A 22 -2.52 -3.28 2.02
N THR A 23 -2.97 -3.91 3.09
CA THR A 23 -4.34 -4.37 3.21
C THR A 23 -5.06 -3.59 4.29
N ALA A 24 -6.20 -3.03 3.91
CA ALA A 24 -7.14 -2.45 4.86
C ALA A 24 -8.23 -3.48 5.15
N VAL A 25 -8.65 -3.56 6.40
CA VAL A 25 -9.63 -4.56 6.84
C VAL A 25 -10.85 -3.85 7.37
N ASN A 26 -12.01 -4.12 6.77
CA ASN A 26 -13.33 -3.67 7.25
C ASN A 26 -13.46 -2.18 7.55
N GLY A 27 -14.58 -1.80 8.15
CA GLY A 27 -14.77 -0.48 8.74
C GLY A 27 -14.56 0.67 7.79
N ALA A 28 -13.82 1.66 8.26
CA ALA A 28 -13.62 2.90 7.53
C ALA A 28 -12.97 2.68 6.16
N ALA A 29 -12.15 1.67 6.02
CA ALA A 29 -11.52 1.36 4.75
C ALA A 29 -12.52 0.94 3.69
N TYR A 30 -13.66 0.44 4.09
CA TYR A 30 -14.74 0.12 3.15
C TYR A 30 -15.33 1.38 2.53
N MET A 31 -15.51 2.39 3.37
CA MET A 31 -16.08 3.66 2.92
C MET A 31 -15.06 4.52 2.19
N ASN A 32 -13.82 4.50 2.66
CA ASN A 32 -12.74 5.32 2.15
C ASN A 32 -11.49 4.45 2.01
N PRO A 33 -11.40 3.67 0.95
CA PRO A 33 -10.23 2.81 0.75
C PRO A 33 -9.01 3.66 0.47
N TRP A 34 -8.15 3.75 1.46
CA TRP A 34 -6.89 4.47 1.38
C TRP A 34 -5.74 3.49 1.39
N LEU A 35 -4.72 3.80 0.63
CA LEU A 35 -3.43 3.14 0.77
C LEU A 35 -2.64 3.93 1.80
N LYS A 36 -2.25 3.28 2.89
CA LYS A 36 -1.44 3.90 3.94
C LYS A 36 -0.10 3.19 4.01
N VAL A 37 0.96 3.96 3.84
CA VAL A 37 2.32 3.42 3.90
C VAL A 37 3.08 4.13 5.00
N PRO A 38 3.51 3.41 6.04
CA PRO A 38 4.25 4.03 7.16
C PRO A 38 5.50 4.75 6.67
N ALA A 39 5.74 5.93 7.20
CA ALA A 39 6.84 6.78 6.77
C ALA A 39 7.40 7.62 7.92
N GLN A 40 7.38 7.09 9.14
CA GLN A 40 7.85 7.84 10.31
C GLN A 40 9.32 7.59 10.62
N TYR A 41 9.78 6.35 10.46
CA TYR A 41 11.12 5.94 10.88
C TYR A 41 12.02 5.67 9.69
N LYS A 42 13.33 5.61 9.93
CA LYS A 42 14.29 5.27 8.88
C LYS A 42 14.03 3.91 8.29
N LYS A 43 13.60 2.94 9.12
CA LYS A 43 13.26 1.61 8.63
C LYS A 43 12.09 1.64 7.65
N ASP A 44 11.14 2.55 7.89
CA ASP A 44 10.00 2.71 6.99
C ASP A 44 10.45 3.24 5.64
N GLN A 45 11.32 4.25 5.65
CA GLN A 45 11.85 4.82 4.42
C GLN A 45 12.66 3.80 3.64
N LYS A 46 13.42 2.97 4.33
CA LYS A 46 14.21 1.93 3.70
C LYS A 46 13.32 0.92 2.99
N LYS A 47 12.20 0.54 3.60
CA LYS A 47 11.24 -0.35 2.96
C LYS A 47 10.62 0.28 1.72
N ILE A 48 10.27 1.56 1.80
CA ILE A 48 9.73 2.29 0.65
C ILE A 48 10.75 2.31 -0.48
N ASP A 49 12.01 2.59 -0.16
CA ASP A 49 13.07 2.69 -1.17
C ASP A 49 13.31 1.36 -1.89
N ASN A 50 13.01 0.26 -1.23
CA ASN A 50 13.19 -1.08 -1.81
C ASN A 50 12.00 -1.56 -2.64
N CYS A 51 10.95 -0.76 -2.73
CA CYS A 51 9.76 -1.10 -3.51
C CYS A 51 9.71 -0.28 -4.78
N ASP A 52 9.10 -0.82 -5.81
CA ASP A 52 8.82 -0.09 -7.03
C ASP A 52 7.38 0.39 -7.06
N ILE A 53 6.48 -0.43 -6.54
CA ILE A 53 5.05 -0.14 -6.52
C ILE A 53 4.43 -0.59 -5.21
N PHE A 54 3.24 -0.05 -4.94
CA PHE A 54 2.44 -0.40 -3.76
C PHE A 54 1.05 -0.80 -4.23
N ILE A 55 0.57 -1.94 -3.77
CA ILE A 55 -0.73 -2.49 -4.14
C ILE A 55 -1.68 -2.32 -2.98
N ALA A 56 -2.83 -1.71 -3.24
CA ALA A 56 -3.85 -1.50 -2.24
C ALA A 56 -4.88 -2.62 -2.29
N CYS A 57 -5.07 -3.31 -1.17
CA CYS A 57 -6.06 -4.37 -1.03
C CYS A 57 -7.04 -4.01 0.07
N TYR A 58 -8.25 -4.53 -0.05
CA TYR A 58 -9.25 -4.45 1.00
C TYR A 58 -9.75 -5.84 1.33
N TYR A 59 -9.75 -6.21 2.59
CA TYR A 59 -10.25 -7.50 3.05
C TYR A 59 -11.56 -7.31 3.79
N ASN A 60 -12.61 -7.99 3.31
CA ASN A 60 -13.91 -8.02 3.96
C ASN A 60 -14.02 -9.33 4.74
N SER A 61 -13.89 -9.27 6.06
CA SER A 61 -13.88 -10.47 6.89
C SER A 61 -15.24 -11.17 6.95
N ARG A 62 -16.33 -10.41 6.79
CA ARG A 62 -17.67 -11.00 6.81
C ARG A 62 -17.90 -11.92 5.62
N LYS A 63 -17.37 -11.54 4.47
CA LYS A 63 -17.52 -12.32 3.23
C LYS A 63 -16.32 -13.21 2.96
N SER A 64 -15.26 -13.08 3.76
CA SER A 64 -13.98 -13.76 3.53
C SER A 64 -13.44 -13.51 2.13
N LEU A 65 -13.56 -12.28 1.67
CA LEU A 65 -13.12 -11.89 0.34
C LEU A 65 -12.12 -10.75 0.42
N ALA A 66 -11.08 -10.84 -0.40
CA ALA A 66 -10.10 -9.79 -0.57
C ALA A 66 -10.27 -9.17 -1.96
N TYR A 67 -10.16 -7.86 -2.01
CA TYR A 67 -10.29 -7.10 -3.26
C TYR A 67 -8.99 -6.34 -3.51
N ILE A 68 -8.46 -6.46 -4.72
CA ILE A 68 -7.36 -5.59 -5.13
C ILE A 68 -7.99 -4.31 -5.67
N GLN A 69 -7.70 -3.20 -5.00
CA GLN A 69 -8.31 -1.92 -5.34
C GLN A 69 -7.53 -1.16 -6.39
N GLY A 70 -6.24 -1.41 -6.48
CA GLY A 70 -5.39 -0.74 -7.43
C GLY A 70 -3.95 -0.66 -6.94
N TRP A 71 -3.15 0.14 -7.62
CA TRP A 71 -1.73 0.28 -7.29
C TRP A 71 -1.24 1.67 -7.60
N VAL A 72 -0.12 2.03 -6.99
CA VAL A 72 0.56 3.30 -7.26
C VAL A 72 2.05 3.05 -7.35
N THR A 73 2.76 3.93 -8.06
CA THR A 73 4.22 3.88 -8.12
C THR A 73 4.81 4.50 -6.85
N LYS A 74 6.05 4.16 -6.57
CA LYS A 74 6.80 4.80 -5.49
C LYS A 74 6.83 6.32 -5.66
N GLU A 75 7.02 6.77 -6.89
CA GLU A 75 7.08 8.20 -7.17
C GLU A 75 5.79 8.91 -6.82
N THR A 76 4.65 8.34 -7.20
CA THR A 76 3.35 8.89 -6.83
C THR A 76 3.21 8.98 -5.31
N LEU A 77 3.62 7.92 -4.62
CA LEU A 77 3.54 7.89 -3.17
C LEU A 77 4.41 8.97 -2.54
N MET A 78 5.65 9.07 -2.95
CA MET A 78 6.62 9.97 -2.31
C MET A 78 6.42 11.44 -2.67
N ASN A 79 5.62 11.72 -3.69
CA ASN A 79 5.25 13.10 -4.02
C ASN A 79 4.15 13.65 -3.12
N ARG A 80 3.59 12.83 -2.27
CA ARG A 80 2.55 13.27 -1.35
C ARG A 80 3.16 13.77 -0.05
N GLU A 81 2.43 14.63 0.65
CA GLU A 81 2.82 15.03 1.99
C GLU A 81 2.48 13.90 2.96
N LYS A 82 3.33 13.73 3.96
CA LYS A 82 3.05 12.76 5.01
C LYS A 82 1.91 13.27 5.88
N GLU A 83 1.07 12.36 6.34
CA GLU A 83 -0.09 12.68 7.15
C GLU A 83 -0.15 11.80 8.38
N ARG A 84 -0.83 12.28 9.39
CA ARG A 84 -1.11 11.52 10.61
C ARG A 84 -2.61 11.37 10.73
N ILE A 85 -3.05 10.18 11.15
CA ILE A 85 -4.47 9.88 11.29
C ILE A 85 -4.83 10.00 12.77
N PRO A 86 -5.89 10.74 13.10
CA PRO A 86 -6.36 10.83 14.48
C PRO A 86 -6.70 9.45 15.04
N LEU A 87 -6.35 9.23 16.28
CA LEU A 87 -6.65 7.99 16.98
C LEU A 87 -7.95 8.13 17.77
N ASN A 88 -8.69 7.04 17.93
CA ASN A 88 -9.94 7.05 18.67
C ASN A 88 -9.74 7.45 20.14
N LYS A 89 -8.56 7.19 20.66
CA LYS A 89 -8.23 7.50 22.07
C LYS A 89 -7.71 8.93 22.25
N GLY A 90 -7.68 9.72 21.18
CA GLY A 90 -7.08 11.03 21.20
C GLY A 90 -5.65 10.99 20.68
N GLY A 91 -5.15 12.15 20.24
CA GLY A 91 -3.84 12.24 19.64
C GLY A 91 -3.82 11.69 18.22
N PHE A 92 -2.62 11.49 17.70
CA PHE A 92 -2.42 11.07 16.32
C PHE A 92 -1.54 9.85 16.25
N GLY A 93 -1.76 9.04 15.20
CA GLY A 93 -0.90 7.91 14.90
C GLY A 93 0.42 8.35 14.27
N PRO A 94 1.21 7.39 13.81
CA PRO A 94 2.48 7.70 13.16
C PRO A 94 2.27 8.38 11.82
N TRP A 95 3.33 8.97 11.28
CA TRP A 95 3.31 9.57 9.95
C TRP A 95 3.22 8.50 8.88
N ASN A 96 2.39 8.74 7.87
CA ASN A 96 2.19 7.85 6.74
C ASN A 96 2.10 8.67 5.46
N TYR A 97 2.43 8.04 4.34
CA TYR A 97 1.95 8.50 3.06
C TYR A 97 0.56 7.90 2.85
N ILE A 98 -0.39 8.70 2.42
CA ILE A 98 -1.76 8.27 2.20
C ILE A 98 -2.16 8.58 0.78
N VAL A 99 -2.61 7.57 0.05
CA VAL A 99 -3.11 7.73 -1.31
C VAL A 99 -4.56 7.26 -1.33
N LYS A 100 -5.43 8.10 -1.85
CA LYS A 100 -6.85 7.81 -1.90
C LYS A 100 -7.20 7.01 -3.16
N LYS A 101 -8.32 6.33 -3.10
CA LYS A 101 -8.78 5.43 -4.16
C LYS A 101 -8.77 6.07 -5.54
N GLU A 102 -9.12 7.34 -5.62
CA GLU A 102 -9.22 8.04 -6.90
C GLU A 102 -7.89 8.10 -7.65
N GLU A 103 -6.79 7.91 -6.95
CA GLU A 103 -5.46 7.98 -7.55
C GLU A 103 -4.87 6.63 -7.88
N PHE A 104 -5.59 5.55 -7.59
CA PHE A 104 -5.09 4.20 -7.87
C PHE A 104 -5.14 3.91 -9.37
N LYS A 105 -4.10 3.25 -9.85
CA LYS A 105 -4.08 2.70 -11.20
C LYS A 105 -4.76 1.35 -11.18
N ASN A 106 -5.37 0.98 -12.30
CA ASN A 106 -6.01 -0.32 -12.44
C ASN A 106 -4.96 -1.42 -12.46
N ILE A 107 -5.20 -2.50 -11.73
CA ILE A 107 -4.23 -3.61 -11.66
C ILE A 107 -4.00 -4.24 -13.04
N GLN A 108 -4.97 -4.18 -13.92
CA GLN A 108 -4.82 -4.72 -15.28
C GLN A 108 -3.80 -3.93 -16.09
N ASP A 109 -3.69 -2.63 -15.83
CA ASP A 109 -2.71 -1.81 -16.52
C ASP A 109 -1.28 -2.23 -16.18
N LEU A 110 -1.08 -2.74 -14.97
CA LEU A 110 0.22 -3.23 -14.56
C LEU A 110 0.68 -4.39 -15.46
N ALA A 111 -0.21 -5.34 -15.69
CA ALA A 111 0.10 -6.48 -16.54
C ALA A 111 0.34 -6.06 -17.99
N LEU A 112 -0.48 -5.15 -18.50
CA LEU A 112 -0.34 -4.67 -19.88
C LEU A 112 0.94 -3.87 -20.09
N THR A 113 1.33 -3.10 -19.10
CA THR A 113 2.49 -2.21 -19.22
C THR A 113 3.80 -2.95 -19.14
N HIS A 114 3.88 -4.00 -18.35
CA HIS A 114 5.14 -4.65 -18.01
C HIS A 114 5.29 -6.08 -18.52
N THR A 115 4.31 -6.59 -19.24
CA THR A 115 4.39 -7.91 -19.83
C THR A 115 5.01 -7.81 -21.21
N LYS A 116 6.15 -8.35 -21.37
CA LYS A 116 6.86 -8.32 -22.64
C LYS A 116 7.38 -9.68 -22.97
#